data_4e492a83042a69c3f2882a1a2c6c9796
#
_entry.id   4e492a83042a69c3f2882a1a2c6c9796
#
_cell.length_a   1.000
_cell.length_b   1.000
_cell.length_c   1.000
_cell.angle_alpha   90.00
_cell.angle_beta   90.00
_cell.angle_gamma   90.00
#
_symmetry.space_group_name_H-M   'P 1'
#
loop_
_entity.id
_entity.type
_entity.pdbx_description
1 polymer ?
#
loop_
_entity_poly.entity_id
_entity_poly.type
_entity_poly.pdbx_seq_one_letter_code
_entity_poly.pdbx_strand_id
1 'polypeptide(L)'
;MAPRIKHIALSCPDPAKTAAFYKEVFGMQELRRQPKDTGDEGVWLTDGYIYFAVLKHGSHEAPILDDGSTATPGVHHIGFYVDDIDEATAAIEAAEATECDVSTKANRKYKGPEGMMIDLRVRGWDEQIRNKTQLYKLTPAS
;
A
#
# COMPACT_ATOMS: atom_id res chain seq x y z
N MET A 1 0.34 -19.31 8.50
CA MET A 1 0.12 -18.06 9.30
C MET A 1 -0.98 -17.25 8.65
N ALA A 2 -1.86 -16.65 9.44
CA ALA A 2 -2.95 -15.85 8.90
C ALA A 2 -2.42 -14.62 8.14
N PRO A 3 -3.07 -14.19 7.07
CA PRO A 3 -2.76 -12.93 6.41
C PRO A 3 -2.84 -11.75 7.38
N ARG A 4 -1.96 -10.77 7.18
CA ARG A 4 -1.87 -9.59 8.06
C ARG A 4 -1.88 -8.32 7.23
N ILE A 5 -2.55 -7.30 7.73
CA ILE A 5 -2.42 -5.97 7.15
C ILE A 5 -0.97 -5.51 7.34
N LYS A 6 -0.32 -5.18 6.24
CA LYS A 6 1.08 -4.74 6.27
C LYS A 6 1.31 -3.45 5.51
N HIS A 7 0.40 -3.09 4.64
CA HIS A 7 0.52 -1.92 3.79
C HIS A 7 -0.78 -1.13 3.76
N ILE A 8 -0.64 0.18 3.90
CA ILE A 8 -1.75 1.13 3.73
C ILE A 8 -1.25 2.23 2.80
N ALA A 9 -2.02 2.52 1.76
CA ALA A 9 -1.73 3.61 0.86
C ALA A 9 -2.83 4.67 0.93
N LEU A 10 -2.42 5.91 1.15
CA LEU A 10 -3.30 7.06 1.09
C LEU A 10 -3.15 7.75 -0.26
N SER A 11 -4.26 8.18 -0.83
CA SER A 11 -4.28 9.11 -1.95
C SER A 11 -4.35 10.54 -1.41
N CYS A 12 -3.49 11.42 -1.91
CA CYS A 12 -3.46 12.81 -1.46
C CYS A 12 -2.91 13.74 -2.55
N PRO A 13 -3.31 15.01 -2.56
CA PRO A 13 -2.85 15.95 -3.60
C PRO A 13 -1.40 16.40 -3.42
N ASP A 14 -0.85 16.34 -2.20
CA ASP A 14 0.52 16.76 -1.91
C ASP A 14 1.20 15.75 -0.97
N PRO A 15 1.80 14.68 -1.52
CA PRO A 15 2.45 13.65 -0.72
C PRO A 15 3.56 14.17 0.21
N ALA A 16 4.36 15.13 -0.24
CA ALA A 16 5.45 15.67 0.58
C ALA A 16 4.92 16.36 1.84
N LYS A 17 3.85 17.14 1.70
CA LYS A 17 3.19 17.83 2.83
C LYS A 17 2.54 16.83 3.77
N THR A 18 1.84 15.86 3.24
CA THR A 18 1.18 14.81 4.03
C THR A 18 2.21 13.97 4.77
N ALA A 19 3.29 13.57 4.10
CA ALA A 19 4.37 12.81 4.74
C ALA A 19 5.02 13.60 5.88
N ALA A 20 5.27 14.89 5.69
CA ALA A 20 5.85 15.75 6.72
C ALA A 20 4.98 15.78 7.99
N PHE A 21 3.67 15.83 7.82
CA PHE A 21 2.73 15.76 8.95
C PHE A 21 2.88 14.45 9.73
N TYR A 22 2.87 13.31 9.07
CA TYR A 22 2.98 12.01 9.73
C TYR A 22 4.36 11.80 10.38
N LYS A 23 5.42 12.31 9.78
CA LYS A 23 6.77 12.26 10.35
C LYS A 23 6.87 13.13 11.62
N GLU A 24 6.34 14.33 11.55
CA GLU A 24 6.42 15.29 12.67
C GLU A 24 5.55 14.88 13.86
N VAL A 25 4.31 14.50 13.58
CA VAL A 25 3.32 14.21 14.64
C VAL A 25 3.52 12.82 15.25
N PHE A 26 3.80 11.81 14.43
CA PHE A 26 3.84 10.41 14.88
C PHE A 26 5.23 9.79 14.82
N GLY A 27 6.25 10.55 14.43
CA GLY A 27 7.61 10.04 14.36
C GLY A 27 7.85 8.98 13.31
N MET A 28 7.01 8.93 12.28
CA MET A 28 7.19 7.96 11.20
C MET A 28 8.48 8.22 10.45
N GLN A 29 9.12 7.16 9.99
CA GLN A 29 10.38 7.23 9.28
C GLN A 29 10.17 7.06 7.79
N GLU A 30 10.86 7.88 6.99
CA GLU A 30 10.79 7.79 5.54
C GLU A 30 11.63 6.63 5.03
N LEU A 31 11.02 5.78 4.18
CA LEU A 31 11.67 4.64 3.55
C LEU A 31 12.16 4.97 2.15
N ARG A 32 11.35 5.66 1.37
CA ARG A 32 11.71 6.09 0.02
C ARG A 32 10.80 7.23 -0.44
N ARG A 33 11.22 7.88 -1.50
CA ARG A 33 10.49 8.99 -2.10
C ARG A 33 10.58 8.92 -3.62
N GLN A 34 9.46 9.17 -4.28
CA GLN A 34 9.38 9.32 -5.72
C GLN A 34 8.96 10.75 -6.04
N PRO A 35 9.81 11.52 -6.77
CA PRO A 35 9.57 12.94 -6.98
C PRO A 35 8.51 13.24 -8.03
N LYS A 36 8.09 14.52 -8.07
CA LYS A 36 6.97 15.02 -8.87
C LYS A 36 7.08 14.81 -10.38
N ASP A 37 8.27 14.77 -10.90
CA ASP A 37 8.55 14.77 -12.35
C ASP A 37 8.52 13.37 -12.97
N THR A 38 8.19 12.34 -12.19
CA THR A 38 8.19 10.95 -12.66
C THR A 38 6.79 10.39 -12.95
N GLY A 39 5.76 11.25 -12.97
CA GLY A 39 4.37 10.84 -13.22
C GLY A 39 3.58 10.62 -11.95
N ASP A 40 3.93 9.62 -11.18
CA ASP A 40 3.36 9.39 -9.86
C ASP A 40 4.29 9.92 -8.79
N GLU A 41 3.74 10.71 -7.87
CA GLU A 41 4.47 11.26 -6.75
C GLU A 41 4.14 10.48 -5.50
N GLY A 42 5.14 10.17 -4.69
CA GLY A 42 4.88 9.40 -3.48
C GLY A 42 5.97 9.52 -2.44
N VAL A 43 5.59 9.29 -1.20
CA VAL A 43 6.50 9.14 -0.07
C VAL A 43 6.05 7.89 0.70
N TRP A 44 7.00 6.99 0.96
CA TRP A 44 6.76 5.75 1.70
C TRP A 44 7.36 5.88 3.08
N LEU A 45 6.52 5.70 4.09
CA LEU A 45 6.85 5.84 5.50
C LEU A 45 6.66 4.51 6.24
N THR A 46 7.13 4.46 7.47
CA THR A 46 6.83 3.36 8.37
C THR A 46 6.75 3.81 9.82
N ASP A 47 5.92 3.13 10.59
CA ASP A 47 5.93 3.17 12.05
C ASP A 47 6.80 2.04 12.65
N GLY A 48 7.52 1.30 11.80
CA GLY A 48 8.30 0.13 12.17
C GLY A 48 7.61 -1.20 11.85
N TYR A 49 6.32 -1.17 11.60
CA TYR A 49 5.54 -2.36 11.26
C TYR A 49 4.81 -2.24 9.92
N ILE A 50 4.08 -1.15 9.70
CA ILE A 50 3.29 -0.91 8.50
C ILE A 50 4.15 -0.22 7.44
N TYR A 51 4.02 -0.67 6.20
CA TYR A 51 4.52 0.00 5.01
C TYR A 51 3.46 0.99 4.55
N PHE A 52 3.66 2.26 4.90
CA PHE A 52 2.66 3.31 4.77
C PHE A 52 3.04 4.24 3.61
N ALA A 53 2.21 4.30 2.59
CA ALA A 53 2.45 5.11 1.42
C ALA A 53 1.50 6.31 1.36
N VAL A 54 2.02 7.47 1.02
CA VAL A 54 1.23 8.63 0.65
C VAL A 54 1.51 8.96 -0.80
N LEU A 55 0.49 8.90 -1.64
CA LEU A 55 0.64 8.86 -3.08
C LEU A 55 -0.26 9.87 -3.77
N LYS A 56 0.26 10.47 -4.84
CA LYS A 56 -0.53 11.18 -5.81
C LYS A 56 -0.44 10.38 -7.11
N HIS A 57 -1.52 9.74 -7.47
CA HIS A 57 -1.54 8.88 -8.65
C HIS A 57 -1.69 9.71 -9.92
N GLY A 58 -1.03 9.27 -10.97
CA GLY A 58 -1.38 9.66 -12.32
C GLY A 58 -2.79 9.16 -12.66
N SER A 59 -3.44 9.82 -13.59
CA SER A 59 -4.86 9.61 -13.89
C SER A 59 -5.26 8.18 -14.27
N HIS A 60 -4.31 7.35 -14.68
CA HIS A 60 -4.56 5.99 -15.17
C HIS A 60 -4.40 4.89 -14.11
N GLU A 61 -3.78 5.19 -12.97
CA GLU A 61 -3.50 4.19 -11.94
C GLU A 61 -4.34 4.35 -10.68
N ALA A 62 -4.99 5.47 -10.53
CA ALA A 62 -5.87 5.67 -9.38
C ALA A 62 -7.08 4.74 -9.50
N PRO A 63 -7.48 4.04 -8.44
CA PRO A 63 -8.75 3.36 -8.48
C PRO A 63 -9.83 4.38 -8.77
N ILE A 64 -10.65 4.05 -9.71
CA ILE A 64 -11.82 4.85 -9.99
C ILE A 64 -12.75 4.67 -8.78
N LEU A 65 -12.89 5.70 -7.99
CA LEU A 65 -13.97 5.75 -7.02
C LEU A 65 -15.28 5.72 -7.80
N ASP A 66 -16.35 5.27 -7.17
CA ASP A 66 -17.65 5.12 -7.83
C ASP A 66 -18.14 6.40 -8.51
N ASP A 67 -17.66 7.56 -8.10
CA ASP A 67 -17.96 8.86 -8.69
C ASP A 67 -17.03 9.26 -9.86
N GLY A 68 -16.08 8.39 -10.24
CA GLY A 68 -15.08 8.69 -11.26
C GLY A 68 -13.96 9.62 -10.80
N SER A 69 -13.93 10.01 -9.53
CA SER A 69 -12.91 10.91 -8.99
C SER A 69 -11.63 10.15 -8.66
N THR A 70 -10.49 10.67 -9.13
CA THR A 70 -9.15 10.16 -8.80
C THR A 70 -8.45 11.02 -7.76
N ALA A 71 -9.06 12.11 -7.35
CA ALA A 71 -8.41 13.17 -6.54
C ALA A 71 -8.91 13.22 -5.09
N THR A 72 -9.82 12.35 -4.68
CA THR A 72 -10.36 12.37 -3.32
C THR A 72 -9.31 11.86 -2.33
N PRO A 73 -8.92 12.67 -1.33
CA PRO A 73 -8.04 12.20 -0.26
C PRO A 73 -8.67 11.06 0.53
N GLY A 74 -7.87 10.10 0.92
CA GLY A 74 -8.32 8.98 1.73
C GLY A 74 -7.52 7.73 1.47
N VAL A 75 -7.98 6.61 2.02
CA VAL A 75 -7.36 5.31 1.80
C VAL A 75 -7.60 4.87 0.35
N HIS A 76 -6.51 4.63 -0.36
CA HIS A 76 -6.53 4.17 -1.73
C HIS A 76 -6.59 2.64 -1.79
N HIS A 77 -5.74 1.98 -1.02
CA HIS A 77 -5.74 0.52 -0.92
C HIS A 77 -5.10 0.05 0.39
N ILE A 78 -5.38 -1.21 0.71
CA ILE A 78 -4.84 -1.91 1.86
C ILE A 78 -4.10 -3.14 1.33
N GLY A 79 -2.93 -3.42 1.87
CA GLY A 79 -2.14 -4.57 1.48
C GLY A 79 -2.01 -5.61 2.58
N PHE A 80 -2.14 -6.87 2.19
CA PHE A 80 -2.01 -8.01 3.08
C PHE A 80 -0.75 -8.79 2.77
N TYR A 81 0.06 -9.01 3.79
CA TYR A 81 1.14 -9.99 3.74
C TYR A 81 0.54 -11.39 3.86
N VAL A 82 0.89 -12.27 2.93
CA VAL A 82 0.40 -13.65 2.90
C VAL A 82 1.59 -14.59 2.79
N ASP A 83 1.47 -15.79 3.34
CA ASP A 83 2.54 -16.79 3.27
C ASP A 83 2.55 -17.50 1.92
N ASP A 84 1.39 -17.71 1.32
CA ASP A 84 1.22 -18.40 0.06
C ASP A 84 0.34 -17.58 -0.85
N ILE A 85 0.92 -17.04 -1.92
CA ILE A 85 0.20 -16.17 -2.85
C ILE A 85 -0.86 -16.94 -3.64
N ASP A 86 -0.61 -18.20 -3.98
CA ASP A 86 -1.56 -19.00 -4.75
C ASP A 86 -2.78 -19.35 -3.90
N GLU A 87 -2.59 -19.70 -2.65
CA GLU A 87 -3.68 -19.93 -1.71
C GLU A 87 -4.52 -18.66 -1.49
N ALA A 88 -3.84 -17.53 -1.28
CA ALA A 88 -4.52 -16.26 -1.06
C ALA A 88 -5.30 -15.79 -2.29
N THR A 89 -4.73 -15.92 -3.48
CA THR A 89 -5.42 -15.56 -4.73
C THR A 89 -6.60 -16.48 -5.01
N ALA A 90 -6.46 -17.77 -4.77
CA ALA A 90 -7.59 -18.71 -4.91
C ALA A 90 -8.74 -18.35 -3.97
N ALA A 91 -8.43 -17.99 -2.73
CA ALA A 91 -9.44 -17.58 -1.73
C ALA A 91 -10.16 -16.30 -2.13
N ILE A 92 -9.42 -15.30 -2.60
CA ILE A 92 -10.00 -14.00 -2.96
C ILE A 92 -10.85 -14.13 -4.24
N GLU A 93 -10.43 -14.94 -5.19
CA GLU A 93 -11.20 -15.22 -6.41
C GLU A 93 -12.45 -16.03 -6.12
N ALA A 94 -12.38 -17.00 -5.20
CA ALA A 94 -13.55 -17.75 -4.75
C ALA A 94 -14.59 -16.85 -4.07
N ALA A 95 -14.17 -15.74 -3.50
CA ALA A 95 -15.03 -14.72 -2.91
C ALA A 95 -15.51 -13.67 -3.94
N GLU A 96 -15.28 -13.94 -5.22
CA GLU A 96 -15.76 -13.14 -6.37
C GLU A 96 -15.11 -11.74 -6.48
N ALA A 97 -13.97 -11.52 -5.86
CA ALA A 97 -13.20 -10.31 -6.09
C ALA A 97 -12.60 -10.28 -7.49
N THR A 98 -12.54 -9.11 -8.10
CA THR A 98 -12.07 -8.93 -9.47
C THR A 98 -10.60 -8.50 -9.47
N GLU A 99 -9.75 -9.20 -10.23
CA GLU A 99 -8.35 -8.80 -10.40
C GLU A 99 -8.25 -7.48 -11.17
N CYS A 100 -7.40 -6.57 -10.66
CA CYS A 100 -7.17 -5.28 -11.29
C CYS A 100 -6.17 -5.41 -12.46
N ASP A 101 -6.30 -4.53 -13.47
CA ASP A 101 -5.42 -4.52 -14.63
C ASP A 101 -3.96 -4.27 -14.25
N VAL A 102 -3.73 -3.52 -13.17
CA VAL A 102 -2.37 -3.22 -12.66
C VAL A 102 -1.76 -4.35 -11.84
N SER A 103 -2.48 -5.46 -11.66
CA SER A 103 -1.97 -6.64 -10.95
C SER A 103 -0.78 -7.24 -11.70
N THR A 104 0.24 -7.64 -10.94
CA THR A 104 1.40 -8.36 -11.47
C THR A 104 1.59 -9.67 -10.72
N LYS A 105 2.42 -10.56 -11.26
CA LYS A 105 2.69 -11.84 -10.63
C LYS A 105 3.24 -11.71 -9.21
N ALA A 106 4.05 -10.68 -8.95
CA ALA A 106 4.69 -10.45 -7.65
C ALA A 106 3.86 -9.57 -6.72
N ASN A 107 2.92 -8.83 -7.28
CA ASN A 107 2.10 -7.87 -6.55
C ASN A 107 0.66 -7.96 -7.08
N ARG A 108 -0.10 -8.86 -6.49
CA ARG A 108 -1.47 -9.14 -6.94
C ARG A 108 -2.42 -8.09 -6.36
N LYS A 109 -3.25 -7.54 -7.23
CA LYS A 109 -4.21 -6.49 -6.86
C LYS A 109 -5.62 -6.91 -7.26
N TYR A 110 -6.53 -6.79 -6.31
CA TYR A 110 -7.94 -7.15 -6.49
C TYR A 110 -8.85 -6.04 -6.00
N LYS A 111 -10.04 -5.96 -6.56
CA LYS A 111 -11.12 -5.14 -6.01
C LYS A 111 -12.02 -6.04 -5.17
N GLY A 112 -12.09 -5.74 -3.90
CA GLY A 112 -12.98 -6.41 -2.96
C GLY A 112 -14.37 -5.77 -2.93
N PRO A 113 -15.16 -6.02 -1.89
CA PRO A 113 -16.47 -5.40 -1.73
C PRO A 113 -16.37 -3.86 -1.82
N GLU A 114 -17.36 -3.26 -2.45
CA GLU A 114 -17.46 -1.81 -2.65
C GLU A 114 -16.33 -1.21 -3.49
N GLY A 115 -15.58 -2.06 -4.21
CA GLY A 115 -14.51 -1.60 -5.09
C GLY A 115 -13.21 -1.23 -4.41
N MET A 116 -13.06 -1.50 -3.10
CA MET A 116 -11.82 -1.24 -2.39
C MET A 116 -10.69 -2.10 -2.94
N MET A 117 -9.59 -1.48 -3.35
CA MET A 117 -8.42 -2.19 -3.85
C MET A 117 -7.65 -2.85 -2.72
N ILE A 118 -7.24 -4.10 -2.95
CA ILE A 118 -6.49 -4.92 -2.01
C ILE A 118 -5.23 -5.42 -2.71
N ASP A 119 -4.07 -5.23 -2.06
CA ASP A 119 -2.80 -5.80 -2.50
C ASP A 119 -2.49 -7.07 -1.74
N LEU A 120 -1.95 -8.07 -2.45
CA LEU A 120 -1.44 -9.31 -1.84
C LEU A 120 0.03 -9.46 -2.17
N ARG A 121 0.87 -9.65 -1.15
CA ARG A 121 2.31 -9.90 -1.30
C ARG A 121 2.82 -10.91 -0.30
N VAL A 122 3.85 -11.65 -0.71
CA VAL A 122 4.61 -12.55 0.19
C VAL A 122 5.91 -11.91 0.66
N ARG A 123 6.38 -10.85 0.02
CA ARG A 123 7.68 -10.20 0.30
C ARG A 123 7.64 -8.72 -0.01
N GLY A 124 8.69 -8.04 0.43
CA GLY A 124 9.01 -6.68 0.01
C GLY A 124 8.76 -5.66 1.10
N TRP A 125 7.61 -5.68 1.74
CA TRP A 125 7.28 -4.66 2.75
C TRP A 125 8.13 -4.79 4.01
N ASP A 126 8.23 -6.00 4.56
CA ASP A 126 9.04 -6.25 5.77
C ASP A 126 10.52 -6.00 5.51
N GLU A 127 11.05 -6.48 4.41
CA GLU A 127 12.45 -6.31 4.07
C GLU A 127 12.80 -4.83 3.90
N GLN A 128 11.95 -4.05 3.27
CA GLN A 128 12.19 -2.62 3.11
C GLN A 128 12.19 -1.90 4.44
N ILE A 129 11.29 -2.24 5.34
CA ILE A 129 11.23 -1.66 6.68
C ILE A 129 12.49 -2.03 7.47
N ARG A 130 12.87 -3.30 7.49
CA ARG A 130 14.05 -3.78 8.22
C ARG A 130 15.35 -3.17 7.72
N ASN A 131 15.48 -3.03 6.41
CA ASN A 131 16.71 -2.56 5.79
C ASN A 131 16.92 -1.06 5.92
N LYS A 132 15.87 -0.29 6.12
CA LYS A 132 15.93 1.18 6.05
C LYS A 132 15.60 1.90 7.35
N THR A 133 15.20 1.18 8.39
CA THR A 133 14.83 1.85 9.64
C THR A 133 15.46 1.17 10.86
N GLN A 134 15.83 1.99 11.84
CA GLN A 134 16.26 1.58 13.17
C GLN A 134 15.20 1.87 14.23
N LEU A 135 14.06 2.43 13.84
CA LEU A 135 13.03 2.87 14.77
C LEU A 135 12.50 1.73 15.63
N TYR A 136 12.22 0.61 14.99
CA TYR A 136 11.66 -0.55 15.66
C TYR A 136 12.33 -1.81 15.15
N LYS A 137 12.47 -2.78 16.04
CA LYS A 137 12.81 -4.14 15.64
C LYS A 137 11.51 -4.84 15.31
N LEU A 138 11.38 -5.30 14.08
CA LEU A 138 10.23 -6.08 13.69
C LEU A 138 10.30 -7.44 14.37
N THR A 139 9.33 -7.72 15.21
CA THR A 139 9.18 -9.04 15.78
C THR A 139 8.56 -9.93 14.70
N PRO A 140 9.16 -11.12 14.42
CA PRO A 140 8.49 -12.08 13.55
C PRO A 140 7.10 -12.36 14.09
N ALA A 141 6.12 -12.39 13.21
CA ALA A 141 4.77 -12.71 13.63
C ALA A 141 4.72 -14.16 14.12
N SER A 142 4.33 -14.30 15.32
CA SER A 142 4.08 -15.62 15.91
C SER A 142 2.69 -16.10 15.56
#